data_e2604bb7bcaad73ca8c7a71fdcf4bed1
#
_entry.id   e2604bb7bcaad73ca8c7a71fdcf4bed1
#
_cell.length_a   1.000
_cell.length_b   1.000
_cell.length_c   1.000
_cell.angle_alpha   90.00
_cell.angle_beta   90.00
_cell.angle_gamma   90.00
#
_symmetry.space_group_name_H-M   'P 1'
#
loop_
_entity.id
_entity.type
_entity.pdbx_description
1 polymer ?
#
loop_
_entity_poly.entity_id
_entity_poly.type
_entity_poly.pdbx_seq_one_letter_code
_entity_poly.pdbx_strand_id
1 'polypeptide(L)'
;MTKPFAAAKPDSRFERGNEIASPQPPVETDAIQIAKPARVAAGFTSLIKAAEITLQEPGLVRGIKALRQLNPFEGIDCPGCAWPDPDEERSINEYCENGVKAIAEEATAKRITPDFFRQWSIAGLSRQSDHWFGHQGRLTHPMVRLAGSRHYQRISWADGFAMIAQTLNALASPNEAIFYTSGRTSNEAAFLCQLFVRCWCRSAAWR
;
A
#
# COMPACT_ATOMS: atom_id res chain seq x y z
N MET A 1 -27.41 24.08 18.96
CA MET A 1 -27.55 22.90 19.83
C MET A 1 -27.60 21.67 18.97
N THR A 2 -26.46 21.06 18.71
CA THR A 2 -26.34 19.82 17.94
C THR A 2 -26.47 18.65 18.91
N LYS A 3 -27.42 17.75 18.63
CA LYS A 3 -27.63 16.54 19.43
C LYS A 3 -26.35 15.68 19.44
N PRO A 4 -25.96 15.11 20.58
CA PRO A 4 -24.83 14.20 20.64
C PRO A 4 -25.16 12.94 19.83
N PHE A 5 -24.22 12.53 18.99
CA PHE A 5 -24.27 11.29 18.22
C PHE A 5 -24.37 10.13 19.23
N ALA A 6 -25.47 9.41 19.24
CA ALA A 6 -25.62 8.21 20.06
C ALA A 6 -24.60 7.17 19.60
N ALA A 7 -23.75 6.72 20.53
CA ALA A 7 -22.82 5.65 20.28
C ALA A 7 -23.58 4.39 19.84
N ALA A 8 -23.40 3.97 18.60
CA ALA A 8 -23.94 2.71 18.14
C ALA A 8 -23.34 1.56 18.96
N LYS A 9 -24.21 0.63 19.43
CA LYS A 9 -23.75 -0.58 20.10
C LYS A 9 -22.78 -1.32 19.17
N PRO A 10 -21.66 -1.87 19.71
CA PRO A 10 -20.74 -2.65 18.90
C PRO A 10 -21.49 -3.80 18.21
N ASP A 11 -21.32 -3.89 16.90
CA ASP A 11 -21.90 -4.96 16.09
C ASP A 11 -21.22 -6.28 16.51
N SER A 12 -22.01 -7.23 17.01
CA SER A 12 -21.52 -8.54 17.48
C SER A 12 -20.76 -9.35 16.41
N ARG A 13 -20.86 -8.93 15.14
CA ARG A 13 -20.08 -9.51 14.04
C ARG A 13 -18.58 -9.24 14.13
N PHE A 14 -18.16 -8.30 14.98
CA PHE A 14 -16.78 -7.85 15.13
C PHE A 14 -16.21 -8.15 16.52
N GLU A 15 -16.66 -9.25 17.15
CA GLU A 15 -16.03 -9.69 18.39
C GLU A 15 -14.54 -9.91 18.17
N ARG A 16 -13.73 -9.24 18.99
CA ARG A 16 -12.28 -9.38 18.97
C ARG A 16 -11.92 -10.82 19.29
N GLY A 17 -11.56 -11.59 18.29
CA GLY A 17 -10.86 -12.84 18.49
C GLY A 17 -9.53 -12.55 19.19
N ASN A 18 -9.42 -12.93 20.43
CA ASN A 18 -8.21 -12.85 21.24
C ASN A 18 -7.17 -13.85 20.74
N GLU A 19 -6.54 -13.54 19.64
CA GLU A 19 -5.24 -14.06 19.24
C GLU A 19 -4.90 -13.39 17.91
N ILE A 20 -4.31 -12.21 17.98
CA ILE A 20 -3.42 -11.77 16.91
C ILE A 20 -2.24 -12.74 17.05
N ALA A 21 -2.25 -13.82 16.29
CA ALA A 21 -1.06 -14.62 16.10
C ALA A 21 0.06 -13.66 15.72
N SER A 22 1.11 -13.63 16.51
CA SER A 22 2.32 -12.88 16.16
C SER A 22 2.63 -13.15 14.71
N PRO A 23 2.95 -12.13 13.88
CA PRO A 23 3.33 -12.38 12.51
C PRO A 23 4.51 -13.35 12.55
N GLN A 24 4.28 -14.57 12.12
CA GLN A 24 5.34 -15.54 11.93
C GLN A 24 6.27 -14.95 10.88
N PRO A 25 7.58 -14.93 11.11
CA PRO A 25 8.50 -14.54 10.06
C PRO A 25 8.23 -15.41 8.83
N PRO A 26 8.39 -14.88 7.60
CA PRO A 26 8.21 -15.67 6.40
C PRO A 26 9.07 -16.93 6.50
N VAL A 27 8.43 -18.07 6.32
CA VAL A 27 8.99 -19.40 6.65
C VAL A 27 10.16 -19.78 5.73
N GLU A 28 10.48 -19.00 4.70
CA GLU A 28 11.43 -19.44 3.69
C GLU A 28 12.44 -18.39 3.27
N THR A 29 13.60 -18.53 3.87
CA THR A 29 14.84 -18.05 3.26
C THR A 29 15.52 -19.11 2.39
N ASP A 30 15.03 -20.35 2.37
CA ASP A 30 15.68 -21.48 1.68
C ASP A 30 15.69 -21.35 0.15
N ALA A 31 14.81 -20.52 -0.41
CA ALA A 31 14.80 -20.21 -1.83
C ALA A 31 15.70 -19.03 -2.23
N ILE A 32 16.28 -18.31 -1.27
CA ILE A 32 17.18 -17.20 -1.58
C ILE A 32 18.55 -17.74 -1.94
N GLN A 33 18.87 -17.68 -3.22
CA GLN A 33 20.19 -18.02 -3.72
C GLN A 33 21.06 -16.79 -3.83
N ILE A 34 22.25 -16.86 -3.26
CA ILE A 34 23.26 -15.83 -3.45
C ILE A 34 23.84 -15.96 -4.86
N ALA A 35 23.42 -15.05 -5.73
CA ALA A 35 23.98 -14.97 -7.08
C ALA A 35 25.42 -14.39 -7.05
N LYS A 36 26.16 -14.65 -8.11
CA LYS A 36 27.48 -13.97 -8.26
C LYS A 36 27.24 -12.45 -8.29
N PRO A 37 28.12 -11.65 -7.64
CA PRO A 37 28.04 -10.21 -7.68
C PRO A 37 27.96 -9.70 -9.12
N ALA A 38 27.08 -8.74 -9.37
CA ALA A 38 27.03 -8.08 -10.67
C ALA A 38 28.34 -7.32 -10.92
N ARG A 39 28.88 -7.47 -12.11
CA ARG A 39 30.13 -6.79 -12.51
C ARG A 39 29.91 -5.33 -12.92
N VAL A 40 28.66 -4.96 -13.22
CA VAL A 40 28.26 -3.65 -13.72
C VAL A 40 26.99 -3.23 -12.98
N ALA A 41 26.95 -1.99 -12.51
CA ALA A 41 25.77 -1.35 -11.99
C ALA A 41 25.30 -0.28 -12.97
N ALA A 42 23.98 -0.11 -13.12
CA ALA A 42 23.35 0.84 -14.05
C ALA A 42 23.64 0.56 -15.54
N GLY A 43 23.60 1.59 -16.40
CA GLY A 43 23.91 1.48 -17.82
C GLY A 43 22.87 0.66 -18.61
N PHE A 44 23.34 -0.03 -19.63
CA PHE A 44 22.48 -0.80 -20.55
C PHE A 44 21.59 -1.84 -19.85
N THR A 45 22.11 -2.48 -18.81
CA THR A 45 21.34 -3.47 -18.04
C THR A 45 20.11 -2.83 -17.36
N SER A 46 20.28 -1.65 -16.78
CA SER A 46 19.18 -0.90 -16.18
C SER A 46 18.14 -0.45 -17.22
N LEU A 47 18.57 -0.04 -18.41
CA LEU A 47 17.66 0.33 -19.50
C LEU A 47 16.81 -0.86 -19.96
N ILE A 48 17.44 -2.03 -20.11
CA ILE A 48 16.74 -3.26 -20.48
C ILE A 48 15.72 -3.63 -19.38
N LYS A 49 16.12 -3.60 -18.12
CA LYS A 49 15.22 -3.90 -17.00
C LYS A 49 14.07 -2.90 -16.87
N ALA A 50 14.34 -1.62 -17.07
CA ALA A 50 13.31 -0.59 -17.11
C ALA A 50 12.30 -0.82 -18.24
N ALA A 51 12.78 -1.15 -19.44
CA ALA A 51 11.92 -1.49 -20.57
C ALA A 51 11.10 -2.75 -20.31
N GLU A 52 11.73 -3.81 -19.79
CA GLU A 52 11.07 -5.08 -19.45
C GLU A 52 9.91 -4.87 -18.49
N ILE A 53 10.12 -4.19 -17.36
CA ILE A 53 9.06 -3.98 -16.36
C ILE A 53 7.95 -3.05 -16.90
N THR A 54 8.32 -2.04 -17.70
CA THR A 54 7.35 -1.16 -18.35
C THR A 54 6.42 -1.92 -19.29
N LEU A 55 6.95 -2.92 -20.00
CA LEU A 55 6.13 -3.76 -20.86
C LEU A 55 5.27 -4.77 -20.09
N GLN A 56 5.81 -5.35 -19.02
CA GLN A 56 5.14 -6.42 -18.27
C GLN A 56 4.01 -5.93 -17.36
N GLU A 57 4.18 -4.77 -16.72
CA GLU A 57 3.23 -4.28 -15.72
C GLU A 57 2.14 -3.39 -16.34
N PRO A 58 2.42 -2.16 -16.83
CA PRO A 58 1.40 -1.31 -17.42
C PRO A 58 1.15 -1.58 -18.90
N GLY A 59 2.07 -2.23 -19.59
CA GLY A 59 2.09 -2.34 -21.05
C GLY A 59 2.63 -1.09 -21.73
N LEU A 60 2.96 -1.21 -23.01
CA LEU A 60 3.70 -0.18 -23.76
C LEU A 60 3.04 1.21 -23.72
N VAL A 61 1.77 1.29 -24.09
CA VAL A 61 1.07 2.60 -24.24
C VAL A 61 0.94 3.30 -22.89
N ARG A 62 0.45 2.58 -21.88
CA ARG A 62 0.27 3.13 -20.53
C ARG A 62 1.61 3.42 -19.86
N GLY A 63 2.59 2.54 -20.04
CA GLY A 63 3.94 2.71 -19.53
C GLY A 63 4.62 3.96 -20.06
N ILE A 64 4.61 4.17 -21.38
CA ILE A 64 5.19 5.38 -21.98
C ILE A 64 4.46 6.63 -21.48
N LYS A 65 3.12 6.59 -21.40
CA LYS A 65 2.34 7.72 -20.86
C LYS A 65 2.73 8.03 -19.42
N ALA A 66 2.87 7.01 -18.56
CA ALA A 66 3.25 7.18 -17.17
C ALA A 66 4.68 7.75 -17.03
N LEU A 67 5.64 7.21 -17.79
CA LEU A 67 7.03 7.68 -17.79
C LEU A 67 7.16 9.14 -18.28
N ARG A 68 6.34 9.56 -19.23
CA ARG A 68 6.34 10.97 -19.68
C ARG A 68 5.82 11.95 -18.64
N GLN A 69 5.08 11.48 -17.65
CA GLN A 69 4.57 12.30 -16.56
C GLN A 69 5.41 12.18 -15.29
N LEU A 70 6.43 11.33 -15.29
CA LEU A 70 7.28 11.14 -14.12
C LEU A 70 8.34 12.23 -14.08
N ASN A 71 8.30 13.05 -13.03
CA ASN A 71 9.18 14.16 -12.71
C ASN A 71 9.20 15.41 -13.65
N PRO A 72 8.42 15.60 -14.71
CA PRO A 72 8.34 16.92 -15.35
C PRO A 72 7.63 17.92 -14.42
N PHE A 73 7.81 19.22 -14.68
CA PHE A 73 7.29 20.32 -13.84
C PHE A 73 5.78 20.23 -13.55
N GLU A 74 4.97 19.88 -14.55
CA GLU A 74 3.51 19.66 -14.41
C GLU A 74 3.15 18.18 -14.27
N GLY A 75 4.10 17.34 -13.91
CA GLY A 75 3.93 15.91 -13.82
C GLY A 75 3.66 15.41 -12.42
N ILE A 76 4.10 14.20 -12.16
CA ILE A 76 4.03 13.54 -10.86
C ILE A 76 5.44 13.28 -10.34
N ASP A 77 5.65 13.51 -9.07
CA ASP A 77 6.90 13.18 -8.40
C ASP A 77 7.10 11.67 -8.35
N CYS A 78 8.35 11.26 -8.44
CA CYS A 78 8.70 9.85 -8.38
C CYS A 78 8.31 9.22 -7.03
N PRO A 79 7.44 8.20 -7.01
CA PRO A 79 7.06 7.55 -5.77
C PRO A 79 8.16 6.61 -5.21
N GLY A 80 9.31 6.51 -5.89
CA GLY A 80 10.37 5.58 -5.52
C GLY A 80 11.24 6.04 -4.35
N CYS A 81 11.50 7.33 -4.26
CA CYS A 81 12.28 7.94 -3.17
C CYS A 81 11.92 9.42 -3.03
N ALA A 82 12.24 9.98 -1.87
CA ALA A 82 12.05 11.41 -1.60
C ALA A 82 13.24 12.24 -2.11
N TRP A 83 13.62 12.07 -3.37
CA TRP A 83 14.67 12.89 -3.98
C TRP A 83 14.12 14.27 -4.27
N PRO A 84 14.72 15.35 -3.76
CA PRO A 84 14.27 16.70 -4.08
C PRO A 84 14.59 16.99 -5.54
N ASP A 85 13.55 17.31 -6.29
CA ASP A 85 13.69 17.73 -7.67
C ASP A 85 14.01 19.22 -7.73
N PRO A 86 14.90 19.67 -8.62
CA PRO A 86 15.17 21.08 -8.81
C PRO A 86 13.92 21.80 -9.37
N ASP A 87 13.63 22.98 -8.85
CA ASP A 87 12.46 23.76 -9.24
C ASP A 87 12.59 24.39 -10.62
N GLU A 88 13.78 24.42 -11.20
CA GLU A 88 14.06 25.13 -12.44
C GLU A 88 14.20 24.19 -13.64
N GLU A 89 15.35 24.00 -14.18
CA GLU A 89 15.52 23.23 -15.41
C GLU A 89 15.46 21.72 -15.20
N ARG A 90 14.49 21.04 -15.83
CA ARG A 90 14.34 19.59 -15.80
C ARG A 90 14.59 18.96 -17.16
N SER A 91 15.20 17.80 -17.16
CA SER A 91 15.33 16.97 -18.36
C SER A 91 14.02 16.31 -18.74
N ILE A 92 13.87 15.97 -20.01
CA ILE A 92 12.68 15.27 -20.53
C ILE A 92 12.50 13.89 -19.87
N ASN A 93 13.60 13.29 -19.38
CA ASN A 93 13.62 11.96 -18.79
C ASN A 93 14.46 11.98 -17.51
N GLU A 94 13.85 12.30 -16.39
CA GLU A 94 14.49 12.32 -15.06
C GLU A 94 13.99 11.18 -14.20
N TYR A 95 14.45 9.98 -14.47
CA TYR A 95 14.11 8.81 -13.67
C TYR A 95 15.24 7.78 -13.66
N CYS A 96 15.39 7.09 -12.52
CA CYS A 96 16.27 5.95 -12.41
C CYS A 96 15.48 4.64 -12.62
N GLU A 97 16.17 3.50 -12.67
CA GLU A 97 15.54 2.18 -12.77
C GLU A 97 14.47 1.94 -11.69
N ASN A 98 14.74 2.34 -10.44
CA ASN A 98 13.78 2.18 -9.35
C ASN A 98 12.54 3.06 -9.52
N GLY A 99 12.70 4.29 -10.06
CA GLY A 99 11.58 5.16 -10.39
C GLY A 99 10.72 4.56 -11.49
N VAL A 100 11.33 4.00 -12.53
CA VAL A 100 10.60 3.28 -13.59
C VAL A 100 9.83 2.09 -13.03
N LYS A 101 10.44 1.30 -12.15
CA LYS A 101 9.75 0.18 -11.48
C LYS A 101 8.57 0.65 -10.65
N ALA A 102 8.78 1.68 -9.84
CA ALA A 102 7.74 2.23 -8.98
C ALA A 102 6.52 2.72 -9.78
N ILE A 103 6.75 3.50 -10.83
CA ILE A 103 5.65 4.00 -11.66
C ILE A 103 4.99 2.90 -12.51
N ALA A 104 5.75 1.90 -12.94
CA ALA A 104 5.20 0.75 -13.65
C ALA A 104 4.26 -0.07 -12.77
N GLU A 105 4.62 -0.31 -11.51
CA GLU A 105 3.78 -0.97 -10.51
C GLU A 105 2.51 -0.15 -10.21
N GLU A 106 2.62 1.18 -10.08
CA GLU A 106 1.47 2.07 -9.87
C GLU A 106 0.53 2.07 -11.08
N ALA A 107 1.07 2.04 -12.30
CA ALA A 107 0.32 2.07 -13.53
C ALA A 107 -0.13 0.69 -14.02
N THR A 108 0.11 -0.39 -13.28
CA THR A 108 -0.24 -1.76 -13.69
C THR A 108 -1.72 -1.90 -14.04
N ALA A 109 -2.00 -2.72 -15.05
CA ALA A 109 -3.36 -3.09 -15.44
C ALA A 109 -3.94 -4.23 -14.59
N LYS A 110 -3.10 -4.94 -13.86
CA LYS A 110 -3.49 -6.08 -13.02
C LYS A 110 -4.37 -5.61 -11.85
N ARG A 111 -5.34 -6.42 -11.49
CA ARG A 111 -6.32 -6.09 -10.44
C ARG A 111 -6.56 -7.29 -9.53
N ILE A 112 -6.46 -7.05 -8.22
CA ILE A 112 -6.87 -7.99 -7.18
C ILE A 112 -8.33 -7.68 -6.84
N THR A 113 -9.22 -8.54 -7.32
CA THR A 113 -10.66 -8.42 -7.09
C THR A 113 -11.11 -9.26 -5.89
N PRO A 114 -12.34 -9.11 -5.39
CA PRO A 114 -12.88 -10.00 -4.37
C PRO A 114 -12.86 -11.48 -4.77
N ASP A 115 -12.90 -11.80 -6.06
CA ASP A 115 -12.84 -13.17 -6.57
C ASP A 115 -11.49 -13.83 -6.32
N PHE A 116 -10.41 -13.04 -6.42
CA PHE A 116 -9.09 -13.49 -6.03
C PHE A 116 -9.08 -14.02 -4.58
N PHE A 117 -9.70 -13.27 -3.65
CA PHE A 117 -9.76 -13.68 -2.24
C PHE A 117 -10.75 -14.81 -1.97
N ARG A 118 -11.68 -15.09 -2.87
CA ARG A 118 -12.49 -16.32 -2.79
C ARG A 118 -11.68 -17.55 -3.17
N GLN A 119 -10.75 -17.42 -4.11
CA GLN A 119 -9.89 -18.51 -4.56
C GLN A 119 -8.71 -18.75 -3.60
N TRP A 120 -8.16 -17.69 -3.02
CA TRP A 120 -7.01 -17.75 -2.16
C TRP A 120 -7.39 -17.66 -0.68
N SER A 121 -7.16 -18.74 0.05
CA SER A 121 -7.28 -18.71 1.52
C SER A 121 -6.13 -17.92 2.14
N ILE A 122 -6.32 -17.43 3.37
CA ILE A 122 -5.27 -16.75 4.14
C ILE A 122 -4.03 -17.64 4.30
N ALA A 123 -4.24 -18.93 4.60
CA ALA A 123 -3.15 -19.90 4.69
C ALA A 123 -2.44 -20.14 3.35
N GLY A 124 -3.16 -20.04 2.22
CA GLY A 124 -2.56 -20.11 0.89
C GLY A 124 -1.73 -18.86 0.57
N LEU A 125 -2.24 -17.69 0.93
CA LEU A 125 -1.54 -16.42 0.76
C LEU A 125 -0.28 -16.34 1.62
N SER A 126 -0.31 -16.79 2.88
CA SER A 126 0.84 -16.74 3.78
C SER A 126 2.04 -17.60 3.33
N ARG A 127 1.85 -18.45 2.34
CA ARG A 127 2.92 -19.26 1.72
C ARG A 127 3.52 -18.59 0.48
N GLN A 128 2.97 -17.47 0.06
CA GLN A 128 3.48 -16.74 -1.12
C GLN A 128 4.57 -15.76 -0.71
N SER A 129 5.53 -15.55 -1.58
CA SER A 129 6.59 -14.56 -1.35
C SER A 129 6.10 -13.12 -1.56
N ASP A 130 6.79 -12.15 -0.95
CA ASP A 130 6.51 -10.73 -1.16
C ASP A 130 6.62 -10.34 -2.64
N HIS A 131 7.59 -10.91 -3.34
CA HIS A 131 7.74 -10.76 -4.78
C HIS A 131 6.49 -11.20 -5.54
N TRP A 132 5.92 -12.35 -5.18
CA TRP A 132 4.68 -12.84 -5.79
C TRP A 132 3.52 -11.86 -5.54
N PHE A 133 3.38 -11.32 -4.32
CA PHE A 133 2.36 -10.32 -4.00
C PHE A 133 2.49 -9.06 -4.86
N GLY A 134 3.69 -8.55 -5.04
CA GLY A 134 3.96 -7.38 -5.88
C GLY A 134 3.46 -7.52 -7.31
N HIS A 135 3.42 -8.74 -7.83
CA HIS A 135 2.98 -9.04 -9.21
C HIS A 135 1.48 -9.32 -9.38
N GLN A 136 0.70 -9.35 -8.30
CA GLN A 136 -0.76 -9.60 -8.40
C GLN A 136 -1.55 -8.37 -8.86
N GLY A 137 -1.02 -7.19 -8.68
CA GLY A 137 -1.65 -5.94 -9.09
C GLY A 137 -2.30 -5.19 -7.93
N ARG A 138 -3.25 -4.33 -8.27
CA ARG A 138 -3.85 -3.36 -7.33
C ARG A 138 -5.16 -3.87 -6.75
N LEU A 139 -5.32 -3.71 -5.44
CA LEU A 139 -6.54 -4.01 -4.72
C LEU A 139 -7.69 -3.11 -5.21
N THR A 140 -8.83 -3.70 -5.52
CA THR A 140 -9.97 -2.97 -6.10
C THR A 140 -11.06 -2.61 -5.10
N HIS A 141 -11.10 -3.28 -3.96
CA HIS A 141 -12.14 -3.11 -2.94
C HIS A 141 -11.52 -3.21 -1.55
N PRO A 142 -12.12 -2.55 -0.55
CA PRO A 142 -11.76 -2.80 0.84
C PRO A 142 -12.05 -4.26 1.20
N MET A 143 -11.11 -4.88 1.85
CA MET A 143 -11.20 -6.27 2.27
C MET A 143 -10.99 -6.37 3.77
N VAL A 144 -11.72 -7.27 4.42
CA VAL A 144 -11.62 -7.53 5.86
C VAL A 144 -11.43 -9.02 6.11
N ARG A 145 -10.68 -9.35 7.14
CA ARG A 145 -10.67 -10.69 7.72
C ARG A 145 -11.55 -10.68 8.96
N LEU A 146 -12.64 -11.41 8.91
CA LEU A 146 -13.45 -11.63 10.10
C LEU A 146 -12.86 -12.75 10.96
N ALA A 147 -13.12 -12.70 12.26
CA ALA A 147 -12.70 -13.76 13.18
C ALA A 147 -13.23 -15.13 12.70
N GLY A 148 -12.37 -16.14 12.72
CA GLY A 148 -12.69 -17.50 12.23
C GLY A 148 -12.76 -17.63 10.70
N SER A 149 -12.69 -16.56 9.92
CA SER A 149 -12.71 -16.65 8.46
C SER A 149 -11.38 -17.15 7.91
N ARG A 150 -11.48 -18.06 6.94
CA ARG A 150 -10.33 -18.57 6.18
C ARG A 150 -9.98 -17.71 4.97
N HIS A 151 -10.83 -16.75 4.61
CA HIS A 151 -10.70 -15.90 3.44
C HIS A 151 -10.96 -14.44 3.81
N TYR A 152 -10.33 -13.51 3.08
CA TYR A 152 -10.74 -12.12 3.13
C TYR A 152 -12.10 -11.94 2.46
N GLN A 153 -12.91 -11.03 2.98
CA GLN A 153 -14.23 -10.71 2.50
C GLN A 153 -14.30 -9.23 2.12
N ARG A 154 -15.05 -8.93 1.06
CA ARG A 154 -15.30 -7.55 0.68
C ARG A 154 -16.20 -6.88 1.71
N ILE A 155 -15.87 -5.64 2.07
CA ILE A 155 -16.74 -4.76 2.85
C ILE A 155 -16.97 -3.45 2.08
N SER A 156 -17.96 -2.66 2.55
CA SER A 156 -18.09 -1.28 2.07
C SER A 156 -17.04 -0.36 2.69
N TRP A 157 -16.75 0.77 2.05
CA TRP A 157 -15.90 1.80 2.65
C TRP A 157 -16.48 2.32 3.96
N ALA A 158 -17.82 2.48 4.03
CA ALA A 158 -18.50 2.93 5.24
C ALA A 158 -18.28 1.95 6.42
N ASP A 159 -18.44 0.64 6.17
CA ASP A 159 -18.19 -0.37 7.20
C ASP A 159 -16.71 -0.41 7.61
N GLY A 160 -15.80 -0.29 6.64
CA GLY A 160 -14.36 -0.24 6.92
C GLY A 160 -14.00 0.94 7.81
N PHE A 161 -14.49 2.12 7.50
CA PHE A 161 -14.28 3.31 8.34
C PHE A 161 -14.94 3.18 9.71
N ALA A 162 -16.14 2.62 9.79
CA ALA A 162 -16.81 2.36 11.07
C ALA A 162 -16.00 1.42 11.95
N MET A 163 -15.44 0.35 11.40
CA MET A 163 -14.57 -0.59 12.12
C MET A 163 -13.31 0.10 12.66
N ILE A 164 -12.62 0.89 11.82
CA ILE A 164 -11.44 1.64 12.23
C ILE A 164 -11.79 2.61 13.35
N ALA A 165 -12.86 3.38 13.18
CA ALA A 165 -13.31 4.33 14.19
C ALA A 165 -13.68 3.66 15.52
N GLN A 166 -14.38 2.53 15.49
CA GLN A 166 -14.69 1.74 16.68
C GLN A 166 -13.44 1.26 17.39
N THR A 167 -12.47 0.73 16.64
CA THR A 167 -11.20 0.23 17.19
C THR A 167 -10.42 1.36 17.86
N LEU A 168 -10.25 2.48 17.18
CA LEU A 168 -9.52 3.63 17.70
C LEU A 168 -10.23 4.26 18.92
N ASN A 169 -11.55 4.34 18.90
CA ASN A 169 -12.34 4.89 20.01
C ASN A 169 -12.42 3.96 21.23
N ALA A 170 -12.10 2.68 21.06
CA ALA A 170 -12.06 1.71 22.16
C ALA A 170 -10.72 1.69 22.90
N LEU A 171 -9.69 2.39 22.40
CA LEU A 171 -8.40 2.53 23.09
C LEU A 171 -8.55 3.37 24.36
N ALA A 172 -7.86 2.99 25.42
CA ALA A 172 -7.87 3.73 26.68
C ALA A 172 -7.07 5.03 26.57
N SER A 173 -6.09 5.08 25.67
CA SER A 173 -5.27 6.26 25.42
C SER A 173 -4.87 6.36 23.94
N PRO A 174 -4.79 7.58 23.37
CA PRO A 174 -4.23 7.78 22.04
C PRO A 174 -2.80 7.22 21.88
N ASN A 175 -2.06 7.11 22.97
CA ASN A 175 -0.69 6.60 22.98
C ASN A 175 -0.59 5.09 22.73
N GLU A 176 -1.73 4.38 22.70
CA GLU A 176 -1.78 2.97 22.32
C GLU A 176 -1.81 2.74 20.80
N ALA A 177 -1.92 3.81 20.01
CA ALA A 177 -1.95 3.73 18.56
C ALA A 177 -0.66 4.29 17.95
N ILE A 178 -0.09 3.55 17.00
CA ILE A 178 1.01 4.00 16.16
C ILE A 178 0.52 4.08 14.72
N PHE A 179 0.74 5.23 14.09
CA PHE A 179 0.40 5.46 12.69
C PHE A 179 1.68 5.49 11.85
N TYR A 180 1.72 4.68 10.83
CA TYR A 180 2.88 4.57 9.94
C TYR A 180 2.45 4.78 8.49
N THR A 181 3.22 5.57 7.74
CA THR A 181 3.09 5.72 6.30
C THR A 181 4.39 5.35 5.61
N SER A 182 4.27 4.75 4.42
CA SER A 182 5.41 4.46 3.58
C SER A 182 5.97 5.74 2.96
N GLY A 183 7.27 5.77 2.65
CA GLY A 183 7.88 6.83 1.83
C GLY A 183 7.33 6.92 0.40
N ARG A 184 6.60 5.91 -0.06
CA ARG A 184 5.89 5.91 -1.35
C ARG A 184 4.49 6.54 -1.27
N THR A 185 4.08 7.04 -0.11
CA THR A 185 2.81 7.74 0.06
C THR A 185 2.91 9.12 -0.59
N SER A 186 1.89 9.50 -1.39
CA SER A 186 1.87 10.86 -1.95
C SER A 186 1.81 11.93 -0.85
N ASN A 187 2.29 13.13 -1.15
CA ASN A 187 2.30 14.24 -0.20
C ASN A 187 0.89 14.55 0.32
N GLU A 188 -0.13 14.50 -0.55
CA GLU A 188 -1.52 14.73 -0.17
C GLU A 188 -2.03 13.66 0.79
N ALA A 189 -1.73 12.40 0.53
CA ALA A 189 -2.14 11.29 1.39
C ALA A 189 -1.39 11.33 2.74
N ALA A 190 -0.10 11.69 2.74
CA ALA A 190 0.68 11.89 3.97
C ALA A 190 0.13 13.04 4.81
N PHE A 191 -0.22 14.16 4.17
CA PHE A 191 -0.87 15.29 4.83
C PHE A 191 -2.22 14.91 5.44
N LEU A 192 -3.08 14.22 4.70
CA LEU A 192 -4.38 13.76 5.20
C LEU A 192 -4.22 12.78 6.35
N CYS A 193 -3.26 11.87 6.30
CA CYS A 193 -2.94 10.96 7.40
C CYS A 193 -2.53 11.74 8.65
N GLN A 194 -1.62 12.71 8.51
CA GLN A 194 -1.18 13.55 9.63
C GLN A 194 -2.34 14.36 10.22
N LEU A 195 -3.17 14.94 9.37
CA LEU A 195 -4.36 15.70 9.80
C LEU A 195 -5.33 14.81 10.57
N PHE A 196 -5.64 13.64 10.04
CA PHE A 196 -6.51 12.65 10.68
C PHE A 196 -5.99 12.28 12.08
N VAL A 197 -4.71 11.91 12.18
CA VAL A 197 -4.08 11.51 13.46
C VAL A 197 -4.14 12.64 14.48
N ARG A 198 -3.80 13.87 14.08
CA ARG A 198 -3.84 15.03 14.97
C ARG A 198 -5.26 15.36 15.45
N CYS A 199 -6.25 15.29 14.56
CA CYS A 199 -7.65 15.50 14.92
C CYS A 199 -8.15 14.42 15.87
N TRP A 200 -7.83 13.17 15.61
CA TRP A 200 -8.22 12.04 16.45
C TRP A 200 -7.56 12.12 17.85
N CYS A 201 -6.24 12.35 17.93
CA CYS A 201 -5.53 12.48 19.21
C CYS A 201 -6.11 13.61 20.07
N ARG A 202 -6.41 14.76 19.46
CA ARG A 202 -7.05 15.89 20.19
C ARG A 202 -8.43 15.52 20.69
N SER A 203 -9.26 14.88 19.88
CA SER A 203 -10.61 14.49 20.30
C SER A 203 -10.60 13.38 21.36
N ALA A 204 -9.62 12.48 21.34
CA ALA A 204 -9.47 11.43 22.33
C ALA A 204 -8.91 11.92 23.66
N ALA A 205 -8.10 12.99 23.66
CA ALA A 205 -7.56 13.58 24.89
C ALA A 205 -8.62 14.35 25.73
N TRP A 206 -9.81 14.59 25.17
CA TRP A 206 -10.92 15.29 25.86
C TRP A 206 -12.04 14.33 26.30
N ARG A 207 -11.84 13.04 26.23
CA ARG A 207 -12.77 12.01 26.72
C ARG A 207 -12.29 11.42 28.04
#